data_aae8da4f5b3e7ae0c656da49e81dea5b
#
_entry.id   aae8da4f5b3e7ae0c656da49e81dea5b
#
_cell.length_a   1.000
_cell.length_b   1.000
_cell.length_c   1.000
_cell.angle_alpha   90.00
_cell.angle_beta   90.00
_cell.angle_gamma   90.00
#
_symmetry.space_group_name_H-M   'P 1'
#
loop_
_entity.id
_entity.type
_entity.pdbx_description
1 polymer ?
#
loop_
_entity_poly.entity_id
_entity_poly.type
_entity_poly.pdbx_seq_one_letter_code
_entity_poly.pdbx_strand_id
1 'polypeptide(L)'
;MSRFRIQSHGRLQEWVAEEKNYFTEVGLEYEFLVKPIVTWSAGVERVDSSPADIQRGAFESIEDGRGCSLSAACHWTVNMAASAGHGKMWGNVYSVSPSAIFVAPDSPLQSTEDLAGVPITVGYHSGSHYSTLQGLEKFLPRDQIKLHFGGLLLDRLALLVDGQVPAASLFGAPFYVAEQLGCKKLLDTTFMIGHLVSETASRDELEKYFTALRRAQHDIDLEPEAYKHYFLRELPERYHSQIDVRRFGPGERIVFEPYPREVFERTRRWIESWGLFPPEQKGSAGYEIAVV
;
A
#
# COMPACT_ATOMS: atom_id res chain seq x y z
N MET A 1 21.43 -16.35 -15.90
CA MET A 1 21.24 -15.07 -15.20
C MET A 1 20.05 -15.24 -14.27
N SER A 2 20.06 -14.67 -13.08
CA SER A 2 18.87 -14.69 -12.20
C SER A 2 17.82 -13.76 -12.79
N ARG A 3 16.54 -14.15 -12.76
CA ARG A 3 15.44 -13.31 -13.22
C ARG A 3 15.27 -12.11 -12.32
N PHE A 4 14.81 -10.99 -12.88
CA PHE A 4 14.43 -9.81 -12.11
C PHE A 4 13.17 -10.11 -11.28
N ARG A 5 13.30 -10.13 -9.95
CA ARG A 5 12.25 -10.56 -9.01
C ARG A 5 11.49 -9.36 -8.49
N ILE A 6 10.17 -9.37 -8.69
CA ILE A 6 9.29 -8.23 -8.45
C ILE A 6 8.30 -8.55 -7.34
N GLN A 7 8.23 -7.69 -6.33
CA GLN A 7 7.14 -7.64 -5.36
C GLN A 7 6.40 -6.31 -5.50
N SER A 8 5.36 -6.29 -6.32
CA SER A 8 4.53 -5.09 -6.55
C SER A 8 3.62 -4.78 -5.36
N HIS A 9 3.16 -3.53 -5.26
CA HIS A 9 2.13 -3.09 -4.30
C HIS A 9 0.72 -3.32 -4.89
N GLY A 10 0.35 -2.57 -5.93
CA GLY A 10 -0.77 -2.87 -6.80
C GLY A 10 -0.26 -3.57 -8.07
N ARG A 11 -1.13 -4.25 -8.82
CA ARG A 11 -0.68 -5.08 -9.94
C ARG A 11 -1.30 -4.75 -11.29
N LEU A 12 -2.13 -3.73 -11.37
CA LEU A 12 -2.83 -3.40 -12.62
C LEU A 12 -1.84 -3.09 -13.77
N GLN A 13 -0.83 -2.28 -13.49
CA GLN A 13 0.17 -1.89 -14.49
C GLN A 13 1.01 -3.10 -14.93
N GLU A 14 1.38 -3.98 -14.00
CA GLU A 14 2.12 -5.20 -14.32
C GLU A 14 1.29 -6.15 -15.16
N TRP A 15 0.00 -6.35 -14.87
CA TRP A 15 -0.88 -7.18 -15.68
C TRP A 15 -1.06 -6.63 -17.09
N VAL A 16 -1.20 -5.32 -17.25
CA VAL A 16 -1.27 -4.67 -18.56
C VAL A 16 0.07 -4.81 -19.29
N ALA A 17 1.19 -4.62 -18.61
CA ALA A 17 2.51 -4.80 -19.20
C ALA A 17 2.75 -6.25 -19.67
N GLU A 18 2.25 -7.25 -18.91
CA GLU A 18 2.29 -8.66 -19.33
C GLU A 18 1.39 -8.92 -20.53
N GLU A 19 0.13 -8.49 -20.50
CA GLU A 19 -0.82 -8.68 -21.62
C GLU A 19 -0.31 -8.07 -22.92
N LYS A 20 0.32 -6.90 -22.83
CA LYS A 20 0.87 -6.18 -23.99
C LYS A 20 2.29 -6.60 -24.36
N ASN A 21 2.87 -7.58 -23.66
CA ASN A 21 4.26 -8.04 -23.85
C ASN A 21 5.33 -6.96 -23.66
N TYR A 22 5.05 -5.89 -22.90
CA TYR A 22 5.98 -4.78 -22.73
C TYR A 22 7.28 -5.18 -22.03
N PHE A 23 7.25 -6.11 -21.08
CA PHE A 23 8.45 -6.63 -20.44
C PHE A 23 9.35 -7.37 -21.43
N THR A 24 8.76 -8.19 -22.33
CA THR A 24 9.50 -8.91 -23.37
C THR A 24 10.12 -7.95 -24.40
N GLU A 25 9.34 -6.94 -24.81
CA GLU A 25 9.81 -5.95 -25.80
C GLU A 25 10.96 -5.10 -25.30
N VAL A 26 11.03 -4.81 -23.99
CA VAL A 26 12.19 -4.13 -23.39
C VAL A 26 13.33 -5.08 -23.03
N GLY A 27 13.16 -6.39 -23.26
CA GLY A 27 14.19 -7.40 -22.97
C GLY A 27 14.43 -7.62 -21.47
N LEU A 28 13.35 -7.60 -20.66
CA LEU A 28 13.40 -7.90 -19.23
C LEU A 28 12.99 -9.35 -18.97
N GLU A 29 13.90 -10.17 -18.43
CA GLU A 29 13.56 -11.47 -17.87
C GLU A 29 13.16 -11.29 -16.40
N TYR A 30 11.91 -11.59 -16.06
CA TYR A 30 11.36 -11.29 -14.76
C TYR A 30 10.57 -12.46 -14.16
N GLU A 31 10.29 -12.37 -12.87
CA GLU A 31 9.31 -13.18 -12.16
C GLU A 31 8.61 -12.36 -11.08
N PHE A 32 7.30 -12.55 -10.95
CA PHE A 32 6.56 -11.98 -9.82
C PHE A 32 6.64 -12.90 -8.61
N LEU A 33 6.99 -12.32 -7.47
CA LEU A 33 6.86 -13.00 -6.21
C LEU A 33 5.38 -13.00 -5.83
N VAL A 34 4.70 -14.07 -6.20
CA VAL A 34 3.34 -14.31 -5.75
C VAL A 34 3.43 -14.70 -4.29
N LYS A 35 3.22 -13.75 -3.37
CA LYS A 35 2.81 -14.15 -2.02
C LYS A 35 1.47 -14.86 -2.19
N PRO A 36 1.32 -16.09 -1.67
CA PRO A 36 -0.02 -16.66 -1.56
C PRO A 36 -0.86 -15.59 -0.86
N ILE A 37 -2.06 -15.32 -1.38
CA ILE A 37 -3.08 -14.59 -0.63
C ILE A 37 -3.31 -15.50 0.58
N VAL A 38 -2.60 -15.22 1.67
CA VAL A 38 -2.87 -15.87 2.93
C VAL A 38 -4.17 -15.25 3.40
N THR A 39 -5.25 -15.88 3.01
CA THR A 39 -6.53 -15.66 3.64
C THR A 39 -6.35 -16.14 5.08
N TRP A 40 -6.20 -15.21 5.99
CA TRP A 40 -6.33 -15.48 7.40
C TRP A 40 -7.80 -15.82 7.66
N SER A 41 -8.13 -17.08 7.40
CA SER A 41 -9.39 -17.64 7.82
C SER A 41 -9.33 -17.88 9.31
N ALA A 42 -10.28 -17.32 10.03
CA ALA A 42 -10.63 -17.60 11.41
C ALA A 42 -9.55 -17.31 12.47
N GLY A 43 -9.74 -16.26 13.25
CA GLY A 43 -9.05 -16.04 14.50
C GLY A 43 -8.03 -14.93 14.52
N VAL A 44 -8.21 -13.85 13.73
CA VAL A 44 -7.47 -12.60 13.98
C VAL A 44 -7.94 -12.06 15.32
N GLU A 45 -7.17 -12.30 16.37
CA GLU A 45 -7.40 -11.64 17.65
C GLU A 45 -7.34 -10.12 17.42
N ARG A 46 -8.38 -9.44 17.83
CA ARG A 46 -8.44 -7.98 17.80
C ARG A 46 -7.54 -7.47 18.90
N VAL A 47 -6.59 -6.62 18.55
CA VAL A 47 -5.64 -6.07 19.51
C VAL A 47 -5.64 -4.56 19.44
N ASP A 48 -5.84 -3.93 20.59
CA ASP A 48 -5.88 -2.47 20.76
C ASP A 48 -4.50 -1.83 20.70
N SER A 49 -3.44 -2.63 20.78
CA SER A 49 -2.05 -2.23 20.63
C SER A 49 -1.33 -3.24 19.77
N SER A 50 -0.22 -2.85 19.10
CA SER A 50 0.63 -3.82 18.43
C SER A 50 1.11 -4.85 19.46
N PRO A 51 0.63 -6.09 19.46
CA PRO A 51 1.17 -7.10 20.34
C PRO A 51 2.57 -7.46 19.88
N ALA A 52 3.39 -7.90 20.84
CA ALA A 52 4.72 -8.42 20.56
C ALA A 52 4.72 -9.56 19.51
N ASP A 53 3.58 -10.18 19.29
CA ASP A 53 3.37 -11.33 18.41
C ASP A 53 2.98 -10.94 16.98
N ILE A 54 2.48 -9.72 16.73
CA ILE A 54 2.27 -9.19 15.37
C ILE A 54 3.55 -8.48 14.92
N GLN A 55 4.58 -9.27 14.69
CA GLN A 55 5.88 -8.78 14.25
C GLN A 55 6.03 -8.69 12.74
N ARG A 56 4.95 -8.83 11.95
CA ARG A 56 5.02 -8.85 10.48
C ARG A 56 4.07 -7.84 9.85
N GLY A 57 4.55 -6.63 9.74
CA GLY A 57 3.95 -5.60 8.91
C GLY A 57 4.63 -5.47 7.55
N ALA A 58 4.32 -4.41 6.84
CA ALA A 58 4.93 -4.14 5.54
C ALA A 58 6.44 -3.89 5.63
N PHE A 59 6.93 -3.35 6.75
CA PHE A 59 8.36 -3.13 6.98
C PHE A 59 9.12 -4.46 7.08
N GLU A 60 8.67 -5.36 7.93
CA GLU A 60 9.28 -6.69 8.11
C GLU A 60 9.14 -7.53 6.86
N SER A 61 8.03 -7.38 6.11
CA SER A 61 7.85 -8.02 4.82
C SER A 61 8.88 -7.55 3.78
N ILE A 62 9.24 -6.26 3.78
CA ILE A 62 10.31 -5.74 2.94
C ILE A 62 11.67 -6.25 3.42
N GLU A 63 11.88 -6.30 4.73
CA GLU A 63 13.11 -6.81 5.33
C GLU A 63 13.32 -8.29 4.98
N ASP A 64 12.29 -9.11 5.12
CA ASP A 64 12.30 -10.52 4.70
C ASP A 64 12.38 -10.68 3.16
N GLY A 65 11.82 -9.73 2.42
CA GLY A 65 11.76 -9.71 0.96
C GLY A 65 13.04 -9.27 0.25
N ARG A 66 14.18 -9.20 0.94
CA ARG A 66 15.50 -8.86 0.33
C ARG A 66 15.94 -9.81 -0.78
N GLY A 67 15.26 -10.94 -0.92
CA GLY A 67 15.45 -11.83 -2.06
C GLY A 67 14.86 -11.33 -3.38
N CYS A 68 14.14 -10.19 -3.41
CA CYS A 68 13.61 -9.59 -4.63
C CYS A 68 14.51 -8.45 -5.15
N SER A 69 14.45 -8.22 -6.46
CA SER A 69 15.16 -7.11 -7.09
C SER A 69 14.48 -5.78 -6.79
N LEU A 70 13.14 -5.79 -6.68
CA LEU A 70 12.32 -4.62 -6.38
C LEU A 70 11.13 -5.01 -5.51
N SER A 71 10.86 -4.21 -4.47
CA SER A 71 9.67 -4.28 -3.62
C SER A 71 8.96 -2.93 -3.59
N ALA A 72 7.65 -2.91 -3.79
CA ALA A 72 6.84 -1.71 -3.64
C ALA A 72 6.02 -1.78 -2.33
N ALA A 73 6.01 -0.68 -1.59
CA ALA A 73 5.21 -0.49 -0.39
C ALA A 73 4.94 1.00 -0.14
N CYS A 74 4.10 1.32 0.86
CA CYS A 74 3.88 2.71 1.23
C CYS A 74 5.20 3.44 1.50
N HIS A 75 5.25 4.70 1.12
CA HIS A 75 6.51 5.46 1.14
C HIS A 75 7.13 5.60 2.54
N TRP A 76 6.34 5.52 3.62
CA TRP A 76 6.86 5.51 5.00
C TRP A 76 7.73 4.27 5.25
N THR A 77 7.21 3.10 4.91
CA THR A 77 7.93 1.83 5.05
C THR A 77 9.20 1.80 4.20
N VAL A 78 9.10 2.21 2.92
CA VAL A 78 10.27 2.27 2.02
C VAL A 78 11.31 3.28 2.50
N ASN A 79 10.87 4.45 3.00
CA ASN A 79 11.75 5.45 3.60
C ASN A 79 12.55 4.88 4.76
N MET A 80 11.88 4.20 5.69
CA MET A 80 12.53 3.60 6.86
C MET A 80 13.46 2.46 6.47
N ALA A 81 13.04 1.57 5.57
CA ALA A 81 13.86 0.47 5.10
C ALA A 81 15.13 0.96 4.39
N ALA A 82 15.01 1.95 3.50
CA ALA A 82 16.16 2.55 2.83
C ALA A 82 17.08 3.29 3.80
N SER A 83 16.51 4.01 4.78
CA SER A 83 17.29 4.70 5.82
C SER A 83 18.01 3.73 6.76
N ALA A 84 17.48 2.54 6.97
CA ALA A 84 18.07 1.47 7.77
C ALA A 84 19.08 0.60 6.98
N GLY A 85 19.25 0.82 5.67
CA GLY A 85 20.21 0.07 4.84
C GLY A 85 19.67 -1.29 4.35
N HIS A 86 18.35 -1.48 4.32
CA HIS A 86 17.73 -2.70 3.79
C HIS A 86 17.58 -2.71 2.26
N GLY A 87 18.23 -1.78 1.57
CA GLY A 87 18.21 -1.53 0.15
C GLY A 87 18.21 -0.03 -0.11
N LYS A 88 17.87 0.37 -1.33
CA LYS A 88 17.77 1.77 -1.72
C LYS A 88 16.36 2.10 -2.19
N MET A 89 15.88 3.31 -1.95
CA MET A 89 14.66 3.80 -2.55
C MET A 89 14.97 4.22 -3.99
N TRP A 90 14.20 3.71 -4.96
CA TRP A 90 14.30 4.19 -6.33
C TRP A 90 13.67 5.58 -6.44
N GLY A 91 14.50 6.57 -6.73
CA GLY A 91 14.13 7.98 -6.64
C GLY A 91 13.42 8.56 -7.86
N ASN A 92 13.30 7.82 -8.98
CA ASN A 92 12.79 8.37 -10.24
C ASN A 92 11.31 8.09 -10.49
N VAL A 93 10.66 7.37 -9.60
CA VAL A 93 9.26 6.93 -9.74
C VAL A 93 8.64 6.76 -8.36
N TYR A 94 7.38 7.14 -8.24
CA TYR A 94 6.53 6.78 -7.12
C TYR A 94 5.11 6.49 -7.61
N SER A 95 4.26 5.91 -6.80
CA SER A 95 2.84 5.78 -7.12
C SER A 95 1.99 6.52 -6.10
N VAL A 96 0.72 6.74 -6.46
CA VAL A 96 -0.30 7.31 -5.57
C VAL A 96 -1.45 6.31 -5.49
N SER A 97 -1.78 5.88 -4.28
CA SER A 97 -2.85 4.92 -4.01
C SER A 97 -4.03 5.60 -3.32
N PRO A 98 -5.23 5.58 -3.90
CA PRO A 98 -6.44 6.00 -3.21
C PRO A 98 -6.62 5.20 -1.93
N SER A 99 -6.91 5.90 -0.83
CA SER A 99 -7.15 5.31 0.48
C SER A 99 -8.11 6.16 1.28
N ALA A 100 -8.94 5.55 2.11
CA ALA A 100 -9.81 6.29 3.00
C ALA A 100 -10.17 5.48 4.25
N ILE A 101 -10.67 6.18 5.26
CA ILE A 101 -11.34 5.59 6.42
C ILE A 101 -12.82 5.46 6.10
N PHE A 102 -13.30 4.22 6.15
CA PHE A 102 -14.70 3.86 5.89
C PHE A 102 -15.40 3.39 7.15
N VAL A 103 -16.71 3.65 7.19
CA VAL A 103 -17.66 3.10 8.17
C VAL A 103 -18.83 2.44 7.44
N ALA A 104 -19.57 1.56 8.12
CA ALA A 104 -20.73 0.88 7.53
C ALA A 104 -21.80 1.89 7.06
N PRO A 105 -22.67 1.52 6.10
CA PRO A 105 -23.71 2.41 5.56
C PRO A 105 -24.64 2.99 6.62
N ASP A 106 -24.99 2.19 7.62
CA ASP A 106 -25.89 2.50 8.73
C ASP A 106 -25.17 3.02 9.99
N SER A 107 -23.84 3.19 9.93
CA SER A 107 -23.04 3.71 11.04
C SER A 107 -23.56 5.08 11.52
N PRO A 108 -23.64 5.35 12.84
CA PRO A 108 -23.97 6.66 13.36
C PRO A 108 -22.87 7.71 13.13
N LEU A 109 -21.63 7.28 12.81
CA LEU A 109 -20.50 8.16 12.54
C LEU A 109 -20.71 8.87 11.20
N GLN A 110 -20.57 10.21 11.17
CA GLN A 110 -20.86 11.04 10.01
C GLN A 110 -19.69 11.96 9.62
N SER A 111 -18.78 12.21 10.53
CA SER A 111 -17.66 13.13 10.34
C SER A 111 -16.34 12.52 10.81
N THR A 112 -15.21 13.17 10.47
CA THR A 112 -13.88 12.77 10.94
C THR A 112 -13.77 12.90 12.46
N GLU A 113 -14.40 13.91 13.04
CA GLU A 113 -14.40 14.18 14.48
C GLU A 113 -15.11 13.08 15.28
N ASP A 114 -16.10 12.42 14.70
CA ASP A 114 -16.80 11.29 15.33
C ASP A 114 -15.88 10.06 15.51
N LEU A 115 -14.73 10.04 14.86
CA LEU A 115 -13.71 8.99 15.00
C LEU A 115 -12.90 9.11 16.30
N ALA A 116 -13.12 10.16 17.11
CA ALA A 116 -12.43 10.34 18.39
C ALA A 116 -12.69 9.15 19.34
N GLY A 117 -11.64 8.43 19.72
CA GLY A 117 -11.73 7.24 20.56
C GLY A 117 -12.29 5.98 19.90
N VAL A 118 -12.70 6.06 18.63
CA VAL A 118 -13.22 4.90 17.88
C VAL A 118 -12.04 4.06 17.34
N PRO A 119 -12.03 2.73 17.58
CA PRO A 119 -11.00 1.85 17.02
C PRO A 119 -11.10 1.78 15.49
N ILE A 120 -10.05 2.21 14.79
CA ILE A 120 -9.97 2.16 13.33
C ILE A 120 -9.09 0.99 12.92
N THR A 121 -9.63 0.09 12.12
CA THR A 121 -8.92 -1.12 11.70
C THR A 121 -7.92 -0.81 10.59
N VAL A 122 -6.65 -1.12 10.84
CA VAL A 122 -5.49 -0.89 9.95
C VAL A 122 -4.61 -2.13 9.88
N GLY A 123 -3.72 -2.20 8.88
CA GLY A 123 -2.63 -3.18 8.85
C GLY A 123 -1.39 -2.63 9.55
N TYR A 124 -0.72 -3.46 10.34
CA TYR A 124 0.49 -3.08 11.06
C TYR A 124 1.60 -2.65 10.09
N HIS A 125 2.29 -1.55 10.40
CA HIS A 125 3.34 -0.94 9.57
C HIS A 125 3.03 -0.86 8.07
N SER A 126 1.74 -0.72 7.72
CA SER A 126 1.28 -0.58 6.34
C SER A 126 0.87 0.86 6.00
N GLY A 127 0.56 1.11 4.72
CA GLY A 127 0.05 2.40 4.28
C GLY A 127 -1.17 2.87 5.06
N SER A 128 -2.09 1.94 5.39
CA SER A 128 -3.27 2.25 6.19
C SER A 128 -2.96 2.68 7.63
N HIS A 129 -1.90 2.12 8.25
CA HIS A 129 -1.44 2.55 9.57
C HIS A 129 -1.02 4.02 9.55
N TYR A 130 -0.06 4.32 8.70
CA TYR A 130 0.56 5.65 8.66
C TYR A 130 -0.39 6.71 8.12
N SER A 131 -1.11 6.42 7.03
CA SER A 131 -2.03 7.37 6.43
C SER A 131 -3.21 7.71 7.37
N THR A 132 -3.68 6.74 8.15
CA THR A 132 -4.70 6.97 9.18
C THR A 132 -4.19 7.90 10.27
N LEU A 133 -3.00 7.66 10.84
CA LEU A 133 -2.39 8.54 11.84
C LEU A 133 -2.18 9.96 11.28
N GLN A 134 -1.55 10.07 10.10
CA GLN A 134 -1.21 11.35 9.49
C GLN A 134 -2.45 12.15 9.06
N GLY A 135 -3.51 11.45 8.64
CA GLY A 135 -4.78 12.06 8.29
C GLY A 135 -5.51 12.61 9.52
N LEU A 136 -5.65 11.76 10.55
CA LEU A 136 -6.43 12.08 11.74
C LEU A 136 -5.76 13.09 12.67
N GLU A 137 -4.42 13.15 12.75
CA GLU A 137 -3.72 14.13 13.62
C GLU A 137 -4.01 15.59 13.25
N LYS A 138 -4.62 15.85 12.10
CA LYS A 138 -5.09 17.18 11.68
C LYS A 138 -6.42 17.57 12.30
N PHE A 139 -7.19 16.60 12.79
CA PHE A 139 -8.55 16.77 13.30
C PHE A 139 -8.68 16.35 14.77
N LEU A 140 -7.88 15.39 15.22
CA LEU A 140 -7.98 14.79 16.53
C LEU A 140 -6.65 14.87 17.31
N PRO A 141 -6.70 15.07 18.63
CA PRO A 141 -5.55 14.84 19.50
C PRO A 141 -5.02 13.41 19.39
N ARG A 142 -3.72 13.23 19.50
CA ARG A 142 -3.06 11.91 19.35
C ARG A 142 -3.59 10.83 20.29
N ASP A 143 -3.92 11.19 21.51
CA ASP A 143 -4.47 10.29 22.54
C ASP A 143 -5.90 9.83 22.24
N GLN A 144 -6.61 10.50 21.33
CA GLN A 144 -7.94 10.13 20.85
C GLN A 144 -7.89 9.30 19.57
N ILE A 145 -6.75 9.16 18.90
CA ILE A 145 -6.59 8.30 17.74
C ILE A 145 -6.37 6.86 18.22
N LYS A 146 -7.35 5.98 17.97
CA LYS A 146 -7.29 4.57 18.36
C LYS A 146 -7.16 3.70 17.13
N LEU A 147 -6.15 2.86 17.11
CA LEU A 147 -5.93 1.91 16.02
C LEU A 147 -6.22 0.49 16.50
N HIS A 148 -6.69 -0.32 15.56
CA HIS A 148 -6.95 -1.73 15.71
C HIS A 148 -6.26 -2.48 14.58
N PHE A 149 -5.34 -3.39 14.89
CA PHE A 149 -4.65 -4.17 13.86
C PHE A 149 -5.52 -5.36 13.44
N GLY A 150 -6.10 -5.27 12.23
CA GLY A 150 -7.15 -6.19 11.74
C GLY A 150 -6.71 -7.03 10.54
N GLY A 151 -5.48 -7.49 10.50
CA GLY A 151 -4.99 -8.40 9.47
C GLY A 151 -4.69 -7.73 8.12
N LEU A 152 -4.84 -8.49 7.04
CA LEU A 152 -4.59 -8.06 5.69
C LEU A 152 -5.72 -7.15 5.16
N LEU A 153 -5.51 -6.57 3.99
CA LEU A 153 -6.42 -5.59 3.42
C LEU A 153 -7.84 -6.16 3.18
N LEU A 154 -7.94 -7.39 2.67
CA LEU A 154 -9.23 -8.05 2.45
C LEU A 154 -9.92 -8.47 3.75
N ASP A 155 -9.15 -8.81 4.79
CA ASP A 155 -9.70 -9.11 6.11
C ASP A 155 -10.38 -7.89 6.71
N ARG A 156 -9.76 -6.71 6.57
CA ARG A 156 -10.32 -5.44 7.05
C ARG A 156 -11.61 -5.05 6.33
N LEU A 157 -11.68 -5.29 5.02
CA LEU A 157 -12.93 -5.12 4.26
C LEU A 157 -14.01 -6.07 4.80
N ALA A 158 -13.66 -7.34 5.00
CA ALA A 158 -14.59 -8.33 5.54
C ALA A 158 -15.11 -7.93 6.92
N LEU A 159 -14.21 -7.56 7.84
CA LEU A 159 -14.59 -7.11 9.19
C LEU A 159 -15.54 -5.91 9.16
N LEU A 160 -15.32 -4.95 8.25
CA LEU A 160 -16.18 -3.79 8.10
C LEU A 160 -17.57 -4.18 7.56
N VAL A 161 -17.60 -4.93 6.46
CA VAL A 161 -18.85 -5.34 5.78
C VAL A 161 -19.68 -6.27 6.66
N ASP A 162 -19.03 -7.14 7.43
CA ASP A 162 -19.68 -8.08 8.35
C ASP A 162 -20.05 -7.41 9.71
N GLY A 163 -19.88 -6.08 9.83
CA GLY A 163 -20.24 -5.29 11.02
C GLY A 163 -19.42 -5.61 12.28
N GLN A 164 -18.23 -6.20 12.11
CA GLN A 164 -17.39 -6.63 13.24
C GLN A 164 -16.47 -5.51 13.75
N VAL A 165 -16.27 -4.44 12.99
CA VAL A 165 -15.50 -3.28 13.37
C VAL A 165 -16.24 -1.99 13.03
N PRO A 166 -16.11 -0.91 13.83
CA PRO A 166 -16.81 0.34 13.59
C PRO A 166 -16.25 1.13 12.39
N ALA A 167 -14.95 1.01 12.12
CA ALA A 167 -14.27 1.71 11.05
C ALA A 167 -13.06 0.92 10.52
N ALA A 168 -12.75 1.07 9.23
CA ALA A 168 -11.59 0.45 8.61
C ALA A 168 -10.91 1.39 7.61
N SER A 169 -9.58 1.38 7.57
CA SER A 169 -8.78 2.05 6.54
C SER A 169 -8.53 1.08 5.38
N LEU A 170 -9.05 1.45 4.20
CA LEU A 170 -9.03 0.62 2.99
C LEU A 170 -8.39 1.37 1.82
N PHE A 171 -7.69 0.64 0.96
CA PHE A 171 -7.08 1.14 -0.28
C PHE A 171 -7.13 0.04 -1.36
N GLY A 172 -6.67 0.34 -2.59
CA GLY A 172 -6.71 -0.63 -3.69
C GLY A 172 -8.14 -1.07 -4.05
N ALA A 173 -8.31 -2.31 -4.51
CA ALA A 173 -9.64 -2.84 -4.88
C ALA A 173 -10.67 -2.80 -3.72
N PRO A 174 -10.33 -3.14 -2.47
CA PRO A 174 -11.23 -3.01 -1.31
C PRO A 174 -11.81 -1.61 -1.07
N PHE A 175 -11.09 -0.55 -1.42
CA PHE A 175 -11.60 0.83 -1.37
C PHE A 175 -12.86 0.97 -2.24
N TYR A 176 -12.81 0.52 -3.49
CA TYR A 176 -13.92 0.62 -4.44
C TYR A 176 -15.06 -0.34 -4.10
N VAL A 177 -14.75 -1.52 -3.55
CA VAL A 177 -15.78 -2.43 -3.04
C VAL A 177 -16.58 -1.76 -1.93
N ALA A 178 -15.91 -1.16 -0.94
CA ALA A 178 -16.56 -0.46 0.15
C ALA A 178 -17.48 0.68 -0.36
N GLU A 179 -17.02 1.48 -1.34
CA GLU A 179 -17.85 2.51 -1.97
C GLU A 179 -19.09 1.93 -2.61
N GLN A 180 -18.99 0.84 -3.37
CA GLN A 180 -20.14 0.23 -4.05
C GLN A 180 -21.11 -0.49 -3.11
N LEU A 181 -20.62 -0.98 -1.98
CA LEU A 181 -21.45 -1.54 -0.92
C LEU A 181 -22.12 -0.45 -0.04
N GLY A 182 -21.92 0.83 -0.39
CA GLY A 182 -22.54 1.96 0.29
C GLY A 182 -21.87 2.37 1.60
N CYS A 183 -20.68 1.87 1.90
CA CYS A 183 -19.90 2.33 3.05
C CYS A 183 -19.61 3.84 2.92
N LYS A 184 -19.69 4.56 4.05
CA LYS A 184 -19.43 6.00 4.08
C LYS A 184 -17.95 6.28 4.26
N LYS A 185 -17.39 7.11 3.40
CA LYS A 185 -16.01 7.60 3.50
C LYS A 185 -15.98 8.84 4.41
N LEU A 186 -15.32 8.74 5.56
CA LEU A 186 -15.22 9.84 6.52
C LEU A 186 -13.98 10.69 6.34
N LEU A 187 -12.87 10.08 5.90
CA LEU A 187 -11.62 10.80 5.66
C LEU A 187 -10.87 10.19 4.48
N ASP A 188 -10.50 11.03 3.52
CA ASP A 188 -9.56 10.65 2.46
C ASP A 188 -8.13 10.59 3.04
N THR A 189 -7.49 9.45 2.86
CA THR A 189 -6.13 9.18 3.35
C THR A 189 -5.22 8.69 2.23
N THR A 190 -5.47 9.13 0.98
CA THR A 190 -4.64 8.85 -0.19
C THR A 190 -3.16 9.05 0.13
N PHE A 191 -2.31 8.11 -0.28
CA PHE A 191 -0.91 8.10 0.09
C PHE A 191 0.01 7.67 -1.06
N MET A 192 1.30 7.96 -0.89
CA MET A 192 2.35 7.62 -1.85
C MET A 192 2.89 6.21 -1.59
N ILE A 193 3.25 5.54 -2.68
CA ILE A 193 3.98 4.26 -2.70
C ILE A 193 5.40 4.55 -3.17
N GLY A 194 6.37 3.99 -2.51
CA GLY A 194 7.77 3.98 -2.93
C GLY A 194 8.20 2.61 -3.42
N HIS A 195 9.38 2.55 -4.04
CA HIS A 195 9.98 1.32 -4.53
C HIS A 195 11.33 1.13 -3.84
N LEU A 196 11.45 0.04 -3.07
CA LEU A 196 12.73 -0.39 -2.50
C LEU A 196 13.40 -1.32 -3.50
N VAL A 197 14.64 -1.03 -3.84
CA VAL A 197 15.45 -1.81 -4.75
C VAL A 197 16.61 -2.47 -4.01
N SER A 198 16.89 -3.72 -4.35
CA SER A 198 18.03 -4.45 -3.81
C SER A 198 19.35 -3.84 -4.32
N GLU A 199 20.39 -3.90 -3.50
CA GLU A 199 21.75 -3.52 -3.94
C GLU A 199 22.29 -4.39 -5.09
N THR A 200 21.71 -5.57 -5.28
CA THR A 200 22.08 -6.50 -6.36
C THR A 200 21.26 -6.28 -7.64
N ALA A 201 20.22 -5.45 -7.61
CA ALA A 201 19.43 -5.14 -8.80
C ALA A 201 20.23 -4.26 -9.77
N SER A 202 20.27 -4.67 -11.03
CA SER A 202 20.96 -3.89 -12.04
C SER A 202 20.13 -2.65 -12.42
N ARG A 203 20.81 -1.52 -12.62
CA ARG A 203 20.14 -0.29 -13.05
C ARG A 203 19.44 -0.46 -14.39
N ASP A 204 20.03 -1.21 -15.32
CA ASP A 204 19.44 -1.51 -16.63
C ASP A 204 18.12 -2.28 -16.50
N GLU A 205 18.05 -3.29 -15.62
CA GLU A 205 16.81 -4.04 -15.36
C GLU A 205 15.73 -3.17 -14.72
N LEU A 206 16.09 -2.28 -13.79
CA LEU A 206 15.16 -1.31 -13.19
C LEU A 206 14.61 -0.35 -14.24
N GLU A 207 15.46 0.19 -15.10
CA GLU A 207 15.04 1.09 -16.18
C GLU A 207 14.12 0.38 -17.19
N LYS A 208 14.41 -0.87 -17.54
CA LYS A 208 13.54 -1.72 -18.37
C LYS A 208 12.18 -1.96 -17.71
N TYR A 209 12.16 -2.33 -16.43
CA TYR A 209 10.92 -2.52 -15.68
C TYR A 209 10.06 -1.28 -15.70
N PHE A 210 10.59 -0.13 -15.31
CA PHE A 210 9.82 1.12 -15.28
C PHE A 210 9.47 1.64 -16.67
N THR A 211 10.24 1.31 -17.71
CA THR A 211 9.86 1.61 -19.11
C THR A 211 8.62 0.81 -19.52
N ALA A 212 8.56 -0.47 -19.19
CA ALA A 212 7.37 -1.30 -19.44
C ALA A 212 6.13 -0.78 -18.68
N LEU A 213 6.31 -0.42 -17.39
CA LEU A 213 5.22 0.13 -16.59
C LEU A 213 4.77 1.53 -17.06
N ARG A 214 5.67 2.36 -17.58
CA ARG A 214 5.30 3.66 -18.18
C ARG A 214 4.37 3.48 -19.36
N ARG A 215 4.64 2.49 -20.22
CA ARG A 215 3.78 2.17 -21.35
C ARG A 215 2.41 1.66 -20.88
N ALA A 216 2.41 0.73 -19.91
CA ALA A 216 1.18 0.22 -19.32
C ALA A 216 0.34 1.32 -18.65
N GLN A 217 0.98 2.23 -17.90
CA GLN A 217 0.29 3.37 -17.30
C GLN A 217 -0.31 4.30 -18.36
N HIS A 218 0.42 4.52 -19.47
CA HIS A 218 -0.10 5.31 -20.58
C HIS A 218 -1.37 4.68 -21.19
N ASP A 219 -1.38 3.37 -21.42
CA ASP A 219 -2.55 2.67 -21.94
C ASP A 219 -3.73 2.73 -20.96
N ILE A 220 -3.46 2.57 -19.66
CA ILE A 220 -4.48 2.70 -18.61
C ILE A 220 -5.04 4.12 -18.55
N ASP A 221 -4.21 5.14 -18.70
CA ASP A 221 -4.65 6.55 -18.70
C ASP A 221 -5.54 6.87 -19.91
N LEU A 222 -5.28 6.23 -21.06
CA LEU A 222 -6.07 6.42 -22.29
C LEU A 222 -7.39 5.64 -22.28
N GLU A 223 -7.36 4.38 -21.84
CA GLU A 223 -8.50 3.46 -21.91
C GLU A 223 -8.68 2.68 -20.60
N PRO A 224 -8.95 3.34 -19.46
CA PRO A 224 -9.01 2.68 -18.15
C PRO A 224 -10.05 1.54 -18.11
N GLU A 225 -11.16 1.70 -18.84
CA GLU A 225 -12.24 0.71 -18.87
C GLU A 225 -11.81 -0.64 -19.44
N ALA A 226 -10.84 -0.66 -20.34
CA ALA A 226 -10.33 -1.89 -20.95
C ALA A 226 -9.67 -2.82 -19.92
N TYR A 227 -9.13 -2.26 -18.84
CA TYR A 227 -8.28 -2.99 -17.88
C TYR A 227 -8.91 -3.21 -16.49
N LYS A 228 -10.03 -2.58 -16.17
CA LYS A 228 -10.68 -2.69 -14.85
C LYS A 228 -11.09 -4.12 -14.49
N HIS A 229 -11.29 -5.01 -15.47
CA HIS A 229 -11.60 -6.42 -15.23
C HIS A 229 -10.50 -7.14 -14.41
N TYR A 230 -9.27 -6.65 -14.44
CA TYR A 230 -8.16 -7.21 -13.64
C TYR A 230 -8.37 -7.09 -12.15
N PHE A 231 -9.14 -6.11 -11.67
CA PHE A 231 -9.44 -6.00 -10.24
C PHE A 231 -10.17 -7.23 -9.68
N LEU A 232 -10.88 -7.99 -10.52
CA LEU A 232 -11.51 -9.24 -10.08
C LEU A 232 -10.49 -10.30 -9.64
N ARG A 233 -9.24 -10.23 -10.13
CA ARG A 233 -8.17 -11.15 -9.71
C ARG A 233 -7.72 -10.92 -8.26
N GLU A 234 -7.96 -9.72 -7.73
CA GLU A 234 -7.58 -9.34 -6.37
C GLU A 234 -8.70 -9.58 -5.36
N LEU A 235 -9.92 -9.86 -5.82
CA LEU A 235 -11.11 -9.89 -4.98
C LEU A 235 -11.65 -11.31 -4.79
N PRO A 236 -12.05 -11.69 -3.56
CA PRO A 236 -12.77 -12.92 -3.30
C PRO A 236 -14.09 -12.99 -4.07
N GLU A 237 -14.45 -14.21 -4.51
CA GLU A 237 -15.67 -14.45 -5.30
C GLU A 237 -16.95 -13.92 -4.63
N ARG A 238 -17.01 -13.88 -3.29
CA ARG A 238 -18.17 -13.37 -2.55
C ARG A 238 -18.56 -11.94 -2.93
N TYR A 239 -17.63 -11.15 -3.46
CA TYR A 239 -17.88 -9.77 -3.88
C TYR A 239 -18.26 -9.65 -5.35
N HIS A 240 -17.91 -10.62 -6.21
CA HIS A 240 -18.05 -10.49 -7.66
C HIS A 240 -19.49 -10.22 -8.13
N SER A 241 -20.48 -10.79 -7.45
CA SER A 241 -21.90 -10.56 -7.77
C SER A 241 -22.48 -9.26 -7.18
N GLN A 242 -21.75 -8.59 -6.29
CA GLN A 242 -22.20 -7.41 -5.56
C GLN A 242 -21.63 -6.10 -6.12
N ILE A 243 -20.66 -6.20 -7.04
CA ILE A 243 -19.91 -5.06 -7.57
C ILE A 243 -19.91 -5.05 -9.09
N ASP A 244 -19.67 -3.88 -9.65
CA ASP A 244 -19.35 -3.69 -11.07
C ASP A 244 -17.96 -3.02 -11.16
N VAL A 245 -16.94 -3.79 -11.53
CA VAL A 245 -15.56 -3.27 -11.62
C VAL A 245 -15.39 -2.15 -12.62
N ARG A 246 -16.28 -2.01 -13.61
CA ARG A 246 -16.28 -0.87 -14.56
C ARG A 246 -16.51 0.47 -13.85
N ARG A 247 -17.13 0.44 -12.68
CA ARG A 247 -17.38 1.62 -11.84
C ARG A 247 -16.24 1.92 -10.87
N PHE A 248 -15.19 1.08 -10.83
CA PHE A 248 -13.99 1.37 -10.05
C PHE A 248 -13.24 2.56 -10.65
N GLY A 249 -12.54 3.30 -9.81
CA GLY A 249 -11.56 4.28 -10.26
C GLY A 249 -10.31 3.60 -10.86
N PRO A 250 -9.32 4.37 -11.27
CA PRO A 250 -8.11 3.86 -11.94
C PRO A 250 -7.16 3.07 -11.02
N GLY A 251 -7.45 2.99 -9.73
CA GLY A 251 -6.57 2.32 -8.77
C GLY A 251 -5.32 3.13 -8.43
N GLU A 252 -4.25 2.41 -8.16
CA GLU A 252 -2.94 3.00 -7.96
C GLU A 252 -2.41 3.55 -9.28
N ARG A 253 -1.92 4.81 -9.26
CA ARG A 253 -1.36 5.46 -10.43
C ARG A 253 0.13 5.70 -10.26
N ILE A 254 0.93 5.26 -11.22
CA ILE A 254 2.38 5.48 -11.23
C ILE A 254 2.68 6.88 -11.76
N VAL A 255 3.56 7.59 -11.06
CA VAL A 255 4.06 8.93 -11.39
C VAL A 255 5.56 8.80 -11.69
N PHE A 256 5.93 9.04 -12.94
CA PHE A 256 7.30 8.93 -13.44
C PHE A 256 8.06 10.24 -13.31
N GLU A 257 8.14 10.70 -12.07
CA GLU A 257 8.85 11.92 -11.66
C GLU A 257 9.72 11.63 -10.44
N PRO A 258 10.76 12.45 -10.21
CA PRO A 258 11.62 12.29 -9.04
C PRO A 258 10.82 12.36 -7.73
N TYR A 259 11.08 11.42 -6.81
CA TYR A 259 10.57 11.48 -5.45
C TYR A 259 11.26 12.63 -4.69
N PRO A 260 10.51 13.64 -4.21
CA PRO A 260 11.13 14.85 -3.71
C PRO A 260 11.90 14.62 -2.40
N ARG A 261 13.13 15.14 -2.33
CA ARG A 261 13.94 15.14 -1.10
C ARG A 261 13.16 15.64 0.12
N GLU A 262 12.45 16.76 -0.06
CA GLU A 262 11.65 17.35 1.01
C GLU A 262 10.60 16.38 1.56
N VAL A 263 9.96 15.61 0.69
CA VAL A 263 8.98 14.59 1.10
C VAL A 263 9.68 13.47 1.88
N PHE A 264 10.85 13.01 1.41
CA PHE A 264 11.63 11.99 2.10
C PHE A 264 11.98 12.42 3.54
N GLU A 265 12.55 13.60 3.70
CA GLU A 265 13.00 14.10 5.00
C GLU A 265 11.83 14.45 5.94
N ARG A 266 10.74 14.99 5.39
CA ARG A 266 9.51 15.27 6.16
C ARG A 266 8.87 13.96 6.65
N THR A 267 8.81 12.95 5.79
CA THR A 267 8.28 11.62 6.15
C THR A 267 9.08 11.01 7.28
N ARG A 268 10.41 11.04 7.22
CA ARG A 268 11.27 10.51 8.30
C ARG A 268 11.03 11.23 9.62
N ARG A 269 11.06 12.57 9.64
CA ARG A 269 10.78 13.35 10.84
C ARG A 269 9.41 13.06 11.44
N TRP A 270 8.41 12.87 10.59
CA TRP A 270 7.07 12.54 11.04
C TRP A 270 7.02 11.16 11.73
N ILE A 271 7.61 10.13 11.11
CA ILE A 271 7.72 8.78 11.69
C ILE A 271 8.42 8.83 13.06
N GLU A 272 9.52 9.56 13.16
CA GLU A 272 10.28 9.77 14.41
C GLU A 272 9.43 10.45 15.49
N SER A 273 8.61 11.43 15.10
CA SER A 273 7.74 12.17 16.03
C SER A 273 6.64 11.33 16.66
N TRP A 274 6.25 10.25 15.98
CA TRP A 274 5.27 9.29 16.49
C TRP A 274 5.92 8.11 17.23
N GLY A 275 7.24 7.95 17.16
CA GLY A 275 7.95 6.83 17.78
C GLY A 275 7.51 5.45 17.24
N LEU A 276 7.19 5.37 15.95
CA LEU A 276 6.58 4.18 15.33
C LEU A 276 7.54 3.00 15.20
N PHE A 277 8.84 3.25 15.26
CA PHE A 277 9.87 2.21 15.19
C PHE A 277 10.75 2.23 16.42
N PRO A 278 11.13 1.06 16.94
CA PRO A 278 12.09 0.97 18.03
C PRO A 278 13.47 1.50 17.58
N PRO A 279 14.33 1.94 18.52
CA PRO A 279 15.62 2.56 18.19
C PRO A 279 16.52 1.73 17.28
N GLU A 280 16.50 0.43 17.42
CA GLU A 280 17.30 -0.54 16.65
C GLU A 280 16.89 -0.64 15.17
N GLN A 281 15.65 -0.28 14.85
CA GLN A 281 15.12 -0.25 13.49
C GLN A 281 15.20 1.14 12.85
N LYS A 282 15.62 2.15 13.60
CA LYS A 282 15.74 3.53 13.10
C LYS A 282 16.99 3.64 12.25
N GLY A 283 16.79 3.81 10.94
CA GLY A 283 17.85 4.13 10.01
C GLY A 283 18.33 5.57 10.15
N SER A 284 19.64 5.79 9.94
CA SER A 284 20.27 7.11 10.00
C SER A 284 20.60 7.69 8.62
N ALA A 285 20.49 6.91 7.54
CA ALA A 285 20.84 7.34 6.20
C ALA A 285 19.88 8.44 5.72
N GLY A 286 20.45 9.59 5.33
CA GLY A 286 19.71 10.67 4.69
C GLY A 286 19.42 10.38 3.21
N TYR A 287 18.72 11.31 2.55
CA TYR A 287 18.28 11.19 1.17
C TYR A 287 19.41 10.79 0.21
N GLU A 288 20.58 11.43 0.29
CA GLU A 288 21.71 11.18 -0.63
C GLU A 288 22.27 9.75 -0.56
N ILE A 289 22.05 9.08 0.57
CA ILE A 289 22.53 7.70 0.78
C ILE A 289 21.41 6.70 0.51
N ALA A 290 20.20 7.03 0.91
CA ALA A 290 19.06 6.13 0.87
C ALA A 290 18.35 6.06 -0.49
N VAL A 291 18.50 7.09 -1.34
CA VAL A 291 17.78 7.23 -2.62
C VAL A 291 18.77 7.14 -3.80
N VAL A 292 18.39 6.42 -4.86
CA VAL A 292 19.20 6.19 -6.08
C VAL A 292 18.41 6.48 -7.35
#